data_01e782b83e0b3fbedfc56c95b0ffaa2e
#
_entry.id   01e782b83e0b3fbedfc56c95b0ffaa2e
#
_cell.length_a   1.000
_cell.length_b   1.000
_cell.length_c   1.000
_cell.angle_alpha   90.00
_cell.angle_beta   90.00
_cell.angle_gamma   90.00
#
_symmetry.space_group_name_H-M   'P 1'
#
loop_
_entity.id
_entity.type
_entity.pdbx_description
1 polymer ?
#
loop_
_entity_poly.entity_id
_entity_poly.type
_entity_poly.pdbx_seq_one_letter_code
_entity_poly.pdbx_strand_id
1 'polypeptide(L)'
;MRKIQQSLRLSKSFSENSEYAESANQQLASKRQARRRHISHENLGEKWINTLRVQPSLADEAEESRVLLGDNQDERVRSAYKMLRTRTLHRIRQNNWHVIGVTSPLQGDGKSLTSINLALSLACETNVSVVLLELDLRRSSVCDHLNVDPQKGLPDYLDGAATLDEVLFRPEGTERLAILPNTEVFDNSSEVLSSAKVVDLLEELRNSDEGRIVICDLPPYLATDDALAFEPLADAFLIVVSEGQTSRDALSKGLDILSDMPLLGLVLNRSESASAGYYYY
;
A
#
# COMPACT_ATOMS: atom_id res chain seq x y z
N MET A 1 29.69 -44.32 -3.01
CA MET A 1 29.62 -43.93 -1.61
C MET A 1 29.82 -42.41 -1.36
N ARG A 2 30.81 -41.70 -1.94
CA ARG A 2 31.03 -40.24 -1.72
C ARG A 2 29.85 -39.34 -2.09
N LYS A 3 29.12 -39.61 -3.20
CA LYS A 3 27.95 -38.81 -3.61
C LYS A 3 26.75 -38.90 -2.66
N ILE A 4 26.54 -40.05 -2.02
CA ILE A 4 25.45 -40.26 -1.06
C ILE A 4 25.74 -39.51 0.25
N GLN A 5 27.00 -39.48 0.70
CA GLN A 5 27.40 -38.72 1.88
C GLN A 5 27.32 -37.21 1.69
N GLN A 6 27.53 -36.70 0.45
CA GLN A 6 27.41 -35.29 0.12
C GLN A 6 25.95 -34.84 0.05
N SER A 7 25.06 -35.69 -0.47
CA SER A 7 23.62 -35.47 -0.49
C SER A 7 23.01 -35.46 0.92
N LEU A 8 23.46 -36.35 1.80
CA LEU A 8 23.02 -36.38 3.20
C LEU A 8 23.53 -35.17 4.03
N ARG A 9 24.69 -34.60 3.70
CA ARG A 9 25.17 -33.36 4.35
C ARG A 9 24.39 -32.15 3.89
N LEU A 10 24.02 -32.07 2.61
CA LEU A 10 23.18 -30.97 2.09
C LEU A 10 21.74 -31.03 2.67
N SER A 11 21.15 -32.23 2.79
CA SER A 11 19.82 -32.36 3.40
C SER A 11 19.80 -31.99 4.89
N LYS A 12 20.87 -32.31 5.65
CA LYS A 12 20.97 -31.87 7.05
C LYS A 12 21.14 -30.36 7.21
N SER A 13 21.93 -29.72 6.35
CA SER A 13 22.07 -28.24 6.40
C SER A 13 20.77 -27.50 6.00
N PHE A 14 19.96 -28.08 5.12
CA PHE A 14 18.63 -27.53 4.77
C PHE A 14 17.62 -27.71 5.92
N SER A 15 17.65 -28.86 6.64
CA SER A 15 16.75 -29.05 7.80
C SER A 15 17.15 -28.17 8.99
N GLU A 16 18.42 -27.98 9.26
CA GLU A 16 18.91 -27.08 10.32
C GLU A 16 18.57 -25.61 10.03
N ASN A 17 18.71 -25.16 8.79
CA ASN A 17 18.30 -23.81 8.41
C ASN A 17 16.77 -23.60 8.47
N SER A 18 15.97 -24.64 8.18
CA SER A 18 14.51 -24.61 8.32
C SER A 18 14.08 -24.51 9.80
N GLU A 19 14.71 -25.26 10.69
CA GLU A 19 14.43 -25.20 12.13
C GLU A 19 14.86 -23.86 12.75
N TYR A 20 15.98 -23.27 12.30
CA TYR A 20 16.39 -21.92 12.72
C TYR A 20 15.41 -20.84 12.23
N ALA A 21 14.92 -20.91 11.00
CA ALA A 21 13.94 -20.00 10.45
C ALA A 21 12.57 -20.13 11.16
N GLU A 22 12.11 -21.35 11.47
CA GLU A 22 10.90 -21.59 12.24
C GLU A 22 11.02 -21.09 13.69
N SER A 23 12.14 -21.33 14.34
CA SER A 23 12.37 -20.86 15.71
C SER A 23 12.47 -19.34 15.79
N ALA A 24 13.11 -18.68 14.83
CA ALA A 24 13.14 -17.23 14.71
C ALA A 24 11.75 -16.64 14.47
N ASN A 25 10.95 -17.25 13.60
CA ASN A 25 9.57 -16.86 13.34
C ASN A 25 8.66 -17.08 14.57
N GLN A 26 8.84 -18.17 15.32
CA GLN A 26 8.11 -18.41 16.57
C GLN A 26 8.50 -17.43 17.67
N GLN A 27 9.78 -17.06 17.79
CA GLN A 27 10.23 -16.03 18.74
C GLN A 27 9.72 -14.63 18.36
N LEU A 28 9.67 -14.31 17.07
CA LEU A 28 9.06 -13.06 16.58
C LEU A 28 7.54 -13.05 16.82
N ALA A 29 6.87 -14.16 16.59
CA ALA A 29 5.44 -14.31 16.84
C ALA A 29 5.11 -14.20 18.34
N SER A 30 5.92 -14.82 19.21
CA SER A 30 5.73 -14.75 20.67
C SER A 30 6.02 -13.35 21.23
N LYS A 31 7.05 -12.66 20.74
CA LYS A 31 7.31 -11.25 21.08
C LYS A 31 6.21 -10.31 20.60
N ARG A 32 5.62 -10.56 19.42
CA ARG A 32 4.45 -9.85 18.90
C ARG A 32 3.20 -10.10 19.77
N GLN A 33 2.98 -11.32 20.24
CA GLN A 33 1.85 -11.70 21.08
C GLN A 33 1.97 -11.16 22.52
N ALA A 34 3.16 -11.05 23.08
CA ALA A 34 3.40 -10.49 24.41
C ALA A 34 3.20 -8.95 24.44
N ARG A 35 3.53 -8.23 23.35
CA ARG A 35 3.21 -6.79 23.20
C ARG A 35 1.72 -6.51 23.02
N ARG A 36 0.92 -7.45 22.49
CA ARG A 36 -0.53 -7.31 22.26
C ARG A 36 -1.38 -7.21 23.53
N ARG A 37 -0.87 -7.50 24.72
CA ARG A 37 -1.66 -7.62 25.96
C ARG A 37 -1.80 -6.33 26.80
N HIS A 38 -1.26 -5.19 26.37
CA HIS A 38 -1.17 -4.03 27.27
C HIS A 38 -1.49 -2.65 26.66
N ILE A 39 -2.33 -2.56 25.64
CA ILE A 39 -2.82 -1.25 25.17
C ILE A 39 -4.35 -1.27 25.20
N SER A 40 -4.92 -0.43 26.08
CA SER A 40 -6.34 -0.07 26.07
C SER A 40 -6.74 0.45 24.68
N HIS A 41 -7.88 0.00 24.16
CA HIS A 41 -8.44 0.37 22.85
C HIS A 41 -8.85 1.86 22.76
N GLU A 42 -7.97 2.78 23.07
CA GLU A 42 -8.10 4.15 22.61
C GLU A 42 -7.47 4.22 21.21
N ASN A 43 -8.22 4.77 20.25
CA ASN A 43 -7.88 4.86 18.82
C ASN A 43 -6.67 5.83 18.63
N LEU A 44 -5.47 5.37 18.98
CA LEU A 44 -4.24 6.17 19.00
C LEU A 44 -3.90 6.69 17.58
N GLY A 45 -4.18 5.90 16.56
CA GLY A 45 -3.94 6.27 15.17
C GLY A 45 -4.82 7.43 14.70
N GLU A 46 -6.09 7.47 15.09
CA GLU A 46 -6.99 8.58 14.77
C GLU A 46 -6.57 9.87 15.49
N LYS A 47 -6.19 9.77 16.76
CA LYS A 47 -5.69 10.93 17.52
C LYS A 47 -4.43 11.51 16.88
N TRP A 48 -3.50 10.67 16.47
CA TRP A 48 -2.27 11.11 15.82
C TRP A 48 -2.55 11.76 14.45
N ILE A 49 -3.35 11.16 13.57
CA ILE A 49 -3.71 11.74 12.27
C ILE A 49 -4.39 13.11 12.44
N ASN A 50 -5.18 13.29 13.49
CA ASN A 50 -5.83 14.57 13.77
C ASN A 50 -4.86 15.68 14.22
N THR A 51 -3.63 15.35 14.59
CA THR A 51 -2.59 16.36 14.88
C THR A 51 -1.85 16.81 13.63
N LEU A 52 -1.95 16.08 12.52
CA LEU A 52 -1.25 16.38 11.28
C LEU A 52 -1.80 17.65 10.62
N ARG A 53 -0.95 18.30 9.83
CA ARG A 53 -1.32 19.46 9.04
C ARG A 53 -2.46 19.11 8.08
N VAL A 54 -3.52 19.89 8.08
CA VAL A 54 -4.62 19.77 7.12
C VAL A 54 -4.25 20.48 5.83
N GLN A 55 -4.38 19.77 4.70
CA GLN A 55 -4.29 20.36 3.37
C GLN A 55 -5.69 20.46 2.77
N PRO A 56 -6.14 21.68 2.41
CA PRO A 56 -7.35 21.83 1.63
C PRO A 56 -7.15 21.11 0.29
N SER A 57 -8.11 20.26 -0.06
CA SER A 57 -8.12 19.59 -1.35
C SER A 57 -9.16 20.28 -2.22
N LEU A 58 -8.75 20.78 -3.37
CA LEU A 58 -9.65 21.35 -4.37
C LEU A 58 -10.18 20.29 -5.36
N ALA A 59 -9.98 19.01 -5.03
CA ALA A 59 -10.44 17.91 -5.89
C ALA A 59 -11.98 17.91 -6.08
N ASP A 60 -12.73 18.48 -5.12
CA ASP A 60 -14.19 18.63 -5.22
C ASP A 60 -14.62 19.72 -6.20
N GLU A 61 -13.78 20.73 -6.45
CA GLU A 61 -14.09 21.85 -7.32
C GLU A 61 -13.84 21.55 -8.81
N ALA A 62 -13.10 20.48 -9.09
CA ALA A 62 -12.84 20.05 -10.45
C ALA A 62 -14.01 19.17 -10.95
N GLU A 63 -14.78 19.64 -11.92
CA GLU A 63 -15.88 18.89 -12.59
C GLU A 63 -15.44 17.52 -13.12
N GLU A 64 -14.14 17.30 -13.30
CA GLU A 64 -13.54 16.06 -13.79
C GLU A 64 -12.84 15.23 -12.68
N SER A 65 -12.91 15.65 -11.42
CA SER A 65 -12.25 14.91 -10.33
C SER A 65 -12.88 13.53 -10.17
N ARG A 66 -12.03 12.50 -10.22
CA ARG A 66 -12.40 11.08 -10.00
C ARG A 66 -12.03 10.61 -8.60
N VAL A 67 -11.60 11.53 -7.75
CA VAL A 67 -11.25 11.25 -6.34
C VAL A 67 -12.53 11.24 -5.51
N LEU A 68 -12.71 10.25 -4.64
CA LEU A 68 -13.89 10.07 -3.79
C LEU A 68 -13.87 11.00 -2.56
N LEU A 69 -13.52 12.28 -2.73
CA LEU A 69 -13.71 13.35 -1.76
C LEU A 69 -15.00 14.08 -2.09
N GLY A 70 -15.82 14.42 -1.07
CA GLY A 70 -17.06 15.17 -1.21
C GLY A 70 -18.29 14.37 -1.65
N ASP A 71 -19.40 15.11 -1.88
CA ASP A 71 -20.73 14.52 -2.09
C ASP A 71 -21.13 14.30 -3.57
N ASN A 72 -20.42 14.91 -4.51
CA ASN A 72 -20.81 14.97 -5.94
C ASN A 72 -20.33 13.78 -6.80
N GLN A 73 -19.93 12.67 -6.18
CA GLN A 73 -19.33 11.53 -6.90
C GLN A 73 -20.39 10.53 -7.42
N ASP A 74 -20.09 9.90 -8.56
CA ASP A 74 -20.92 8.82 -9.13
C ASP A 74 -21.11 7.70 -8.10
N GLU A 75 -22.37 7.43 -7.73
CA GLU A 75 -22.74 6.39 -6.77
C GLU A 75 -22.24 5.00 -7.19
N ARG A 76 -22.08 4.73 -8.48
CA ARG A 76 -21.52 3.47 -9.00
C ARG A 76 -20.06 3.32 -8.60
N VAL A 77 -19.26 4.38 -8.78
CA VAL A 77 -17.85 4.41 -8.40
C VAL A 77 -17.73 4.25 -6.88
N ARG A 78 -18.51 5.02 -6.12
CA ARG A 78 -18.55 4.94 -4.66
C ARG A 78 -18.90 3.52 -4.18
N SER A 79 -19.89 2.89 -4.80
CA SER A 79 -20.31 1.51 -4.48
C SER A 79 -19.22 0.48 -4.82
N ALA A 80 -18.51 0.64 -5.94
CA ALA A 80 -17.40 -0.22 -6.32
C ALA A 80 -16.26 -0.16 -5.28
N TYR A 81 -15.89 1.05 -4.82
CA TYR A 81 -14.86 1.19 -3.79
C TYR A 81 -15.31 0.72 -2.41
N LYS A 82 -16.60 0.84 -2.05
CA LYS A 82 -17.15 0.20 -0.84
C LYS A 82 -16.98 -1.33 -0.88
N MET A 83 -17.23 -1.94 -2.04
CA MET A 83 -17.03 -3.39 -2.21
C MET A 83 -15.54 -3.76 -2.17
N LEU A 84 -14.68 -3.00 -2.86
CA LEU A 84 -13.23 -3.20 -2.83
C LEU A 84 -12.71 -3.11 -1.40
N ARG A 85 -13.10 -2.06 -0.64
CA ARG A 85 -12.77 -1.90 0.79
C ARG A 85 -13.11 -3.14 1.60
N THR A 86 -14.36 -3.61 1.49
CA THR A 86 -14.84 -4.75 2.28
C THR A 86 -14.00 -6.00 2.01
N ARG A 87 -13.69 -6.28 0.74
CA ARG A 87 -12.84 -7.43 0.35
C ARG A 87 -11.40 -7.27 0.82
N THR A 88 -10.85 -6.06 0.69
CA THR A 88 -9.50 -5.72 1.14
C THR A 88 -9.37 -5.92 2.65
N LEU A 89 -10.27 -5.34 3.45
CA LEU A 89 -10.26 -5.49 4.90
C LEU A 89 -10.40 -6.93 5.36
N HIS A 90 -11.25 -7.70 4.69
CA HIS A 90 -11.41 -9.12 5.01
C HIS A 90 -10.08 -9.87 4.84
N ARG A 91 -9.37 -9.68 3.73
CA ARG A 91 -8.08 -10.33 3.46
C ARG A 91 -6.97 -9.83 4.37
N ILE A 92 -6.89 -8.52 4.60
CA ILE A 92 -5.94 -7.90 5.51
C ILE A 92 -6.08 -8.51 6.91
N ARG A 93 -7.30 -8.59 7.44
CA ARG A 93 -7.57 -9.14 8.78
C ARG A 93 -7.29 -10.64 8.87
N GLN A 94 -7.63 -11.40 7.83
CA GLN A 94 -7.35 -12.84 7.79
C GLN A 94 -5.86 -13.16 7.86
N ASN A 95 -5.02 -12.36 7.20
CA ASN A 95 -3.60 -12.63 7.05
C ASN A 95 -2.72 -11.76 7.96
N ASN A 96 -3.32 -10.86 8.74
CA ASN A 96 -2.62 -9.89 9.58
C ASN A 96 -1.63 -9.02 8.76
N TRP A 97 -2.06 -8.59 7.59
CA TRP A 97 -1.30 -7.68 6.72
C TRP A 97 -1.47 -6.23 7.16
N HIS A 98 -0.47 -5.41 6.93
CA HIS A 98 -0.46 -3.98 7.27
C HIS A 98 0.01 -3.12 6.11
N VAL A 99 1.00 -3.57 5.34
CA VAL A 99 1.59 -2.84 4.21
C VAL A 99 1.15 -3.47 2.92
N ILE A 100 0.42 -2.70 2.11
CA ILE A 100 -0.15 -3.15 0.84
C ILE A 100 0.46 -2.33 -0.29
N GLY A 101 1.22 -2.99 -1.17
CA GLY A 101 1.68 -2.40 -2.42
C GLY A 101 0.55 -2.35 -3.44
N VAL A 102 0.33 -1.20 -4.07
CA VAL A 102 -0.59 -1.05 -5.21
C VAL A 102 0.24 -0.75 -6.44
N THR A 103 0.14 -1.61 -7.43
CA THR A 103 0.90 -1.48 -8.68
C THR A 103 0.06 -1.90 -9.89
N SER A 104 0.61 -1.81 -11.09
CA SER A 104 -0.06 -2.18 -12.34
C SER A 104 0.95 -2.73 -13.35
N PRO A 105 0.51 -3.51 -14.35
CA PRO A 105 1.39 -3.91 -15.46
C PRO A 105 1.95 -2.73 -16.23
N LEU A 106 1.10 -1.78 -16.57
CA LEU A 106 1.42 -0.68 -17.45
C LEU A 106 1.14 0.68 -16.82
N GLN A 107 1.82 1.69 -17.35
CA GLN A 107 1.52 3.07 -17.01
C GLN A 107 0.14 3.45 -17.53
N GLY A 108 -0.60 4.24 -16.73
CA GLY A 108 -1.93 4.68 -17.10
C GLY A 108 -3.06 3.71 -16.75
N ASP A 109 -2.79 2.54 -16.15
CA ASP A 109 -3.84 1.60 -15.69
C ASP A 109 -4.70 2.14 -14.54
N GLY A 110 -4.31 3.28 -13.93
CA GLY A 110 -5.07 3.97 -12.88
C GLY A 110 -4.73 3.54 -11.47
N LYS A 111 -3.50 3.05 -11.25
CA LYS A 111 -3.00 2.62 -9.95
C LYS A 111 -3.11 3.71 -8.87
N SER A 112 -2.59 4.93 -9.14
CA SER A 112 -2.56 6.03 -8.15
C SER A 112 -3.97 6.50 -7.77
N LEU A 113 -4.86 6.66 -8.74
CA LEU A 113 -6.26 6.97 -8.46
C LEU A 113 -6.94 5.85 -7.66
N THR A 114 -6.61 4.59 -7.95
CA THR A 114 -7.12 3.44 -7.18
C THR A 114 -6.56 3.43 -5.76
N SER A 115 -5.27 3.74 -5.58
CA SER A 115 -4.61 3.85 -4.27
C SER A 115 -5.27 4.93 -3.41
N ILE A 116 -5.49 6.13 -3.97
CA ILE A 116 -6.15 7.25 -3.29
C ILE A 116 -7.58 6.86 -2.87
N ASN A 117 -8.39 6.40 -3.81
CA ASN A 117 -9.80 6.08 -3.55
C ASN A 117 -9.97 4.89 -2.61
N LEU A 118 -9.08 3.90 -2.67
CA LEU A 118 -9.05 2.79 -1.70
C LEU A 118 -8.69 3.31 -0.30
N ALA A 119 -7.66 4.17 -0.19
CA ALA A 119 -7.25 4.76 1.08
C ALA A 119 -8.38 5.60 1.69
N LEU A 120 -9.04 6.45 0.91
CA LEU A 120 -10.21 7.21 1.32
C LEU A 120 -11.35 6.31 1.79
N SER A 121 -11.65 5.27 1.02
CA SER A 121 -12.71 4.32 1.37
C SER A 121 -12.39 3.53 2.65
N LEU A 122 -11.13 3.11 2.85
CA LEU A 122 -10.67 2.44 4.07
C LEU A 122 -10.75 3.37 5.30
N ALA A 123 -10.40 4.64 5.15
CA ALA A 123 -10.45 5.64 6.21
C ALA A 123 -11.88 5.94 6.72
N CYS A 124 -12.93 5.54 5.97
CA CYS A 124 -14.31 5.61 6.45
C CYS A 124 -14.62 4.56 7.56
N GLU A 125 -13.76 3.57 7.77
CA GLU A 125 -13.96 2.55 8.82
C GLU A 125 -13.51 3.06 10.20
N THR A 126 -14.33 2.83 11.22
CA THR A 126 -14.13 3.42 12.55
C THR A 126 -12.90 2.95 13.29
N ASN A 127 -12.41 1.73 12.99
CA ASN A 127 -11.27 1.11 13.70
C ASN A 127 -10.06 0.93 12.78
N VAL A 128 -9.92 1.79 11.76
CA VAL A 128 -8.84 1.74 10.79
C VAL A 128 -8.25 3.13 10.65
N SER A 129 -6.94 3.24 10.80
CA SER A 129 -6.16 4.40 10.35
C SER A 129 -5.41 4.04 9.07
N VAL A 130 -5.32 4.96 8.13
CA VAL A 130 -4.71 4.71 6.83
C VAL A 130 -3.59 5.71 6.58
N VAL A 131 -2.46 5.21 6.11
CA VAL A 131 -1.40 6.05 5.56
C VAL A 131 -1.19 5.67 4.10
N LEU A 132 -1.33 6.64 3.20
CA LEU A 132 -1.00 6.49 1.80
C LEU A 132 0.41 7.03 1.55
N LEU A 133 1.31 6.18 1.10
CA LEU A 133 2.68 6.53 0.69
C LEU A 133 2.75 6.62 -0.84
N GLU A 134 3.20 7.74 -1.36
CA GLU A 134 3.51 7.88 -2.78
C GLU A 134 4.93 7.42 -3.04
N LEU A 135 5.06 6.20 -3.57
CA LEU A 135 6.33 5.54 -3.84
C LEU A 135 6.59 5.31 -5.35
N ASP A 136 5.77 5.89 -6.24
CA ASP A 136 6.15 6.10 -7.64
C ASP A 136 7.09 7.30 -7.72
N LEU A 137 8.36 7.06 -7.32
CA LEU A 137 9.36 8.10 -7.14
C LEU A 137 9.83 8.73 -8.46
N ARG A 138 9.50 8.09 -9.58
CA ARG A 138 9.82 8.61 -10.93
C ARG A 138 8.71 9.50 -11.46
N ARG A 139 7.47 9.28 -11.02
CA ARG A 139 6.30 9.98 -11.54
C ARG A 139 5.21 10.12 -10.48
N SER A 140 5.43 11.06 -9.59
CA SER A 140 4.43 11.45 -8.59
C SER A 140 3.14 11.93 -9.26
N SER A 141 1.99 11.56 -8.70
CA SER A 141 0.68 11.94 -9.22
C SER A 141 -0.41 12.05 -8.14
N VAL A 142 -0.12 11.63 -6.91
CA VAL A 142 -1.10 11.69 -5.82
C VAL A 142 -1.48 13.13 -5.51
N CYS A 143 -0.50 14.03 -5.43
CA CYS A 143 -0.73 15.45 -5.20
C CYS A 143 -1.51 16.11 -6.33
N ASP A 144 -1.23 15.76 -7.59
CA ASP A 144 -1.96 16.24 -8.76
C ASP A 144 -3.44 15.81 -8.70
N HIS A 145 -3.71 14.54 -8.36
CA HIS A 145 -5.07 14.05 -8.22
C HIS A 145 -5.86 14.73 -7.10
N LEU A 146 -5.18 15.11 -6.02
CA LEU A 146 -5.79 15.79 -4.87
C LEU A 146 -5.79 17.31 -5.01
N ASN A 147 -5.12 17.83 -6.05
CA ASN A 147 -4.90 19.25 -6.26
C ASN A 147 -4.33 19.94 -5.01
N VAL A 148 -3.26 19.39 -4.46
CA VAL A 148 -2.52 19.89 -3.29
C VAL A 148 -1.06 20.14 -3.65
N ASP A 149 -0.43 21.12 -2.97
CA ASP A 149 0.98 21.50 -3.17
C ASP A 149 1.73 21.44 -1.82
N PRO A 150 2.15 20.24 -1.37
CA PRO A 150 2.87 20.09 -0.13
C PRO A 150 4.31 20.62 -0.26
N GLN A 151 4.77 21.38 0.75
CA GLN A 151 6.11 21.97 0.76
C GLN A 151 7.20 21.00 1.22
N LYS A 152 6.81 19.90 1.85
CA LYS A 152 7.70 18.82 2.33
C LYS A 152 7.09 17.47 1.98
N GLY A 153 7.95 16.47 1.78
CA GLY A 153 7.54 15.12 1.44
C GLY A 153 8.55 14.06 1.81
N LEU A 154 8.46 12.93 1.16
CA LEU A 154 9.36 11.79 1.36
C LEU A 154 10.86 12.16 1.27
N PRO A 155 11.32 13.01 0.32
CA PRO A 155 12.73 13.38 0.25
C PRO A 155 13.24 14.01 1.55
N ASP A 156 12.50 14.96 2.12
CA ASP A 156 12.87 15.64 3.36
C ASP A 156 13.00 14.68 4.55
N TYR A 157 12.12 13.67 4.63
CA TYR A 157 12.21 12.63 5.64
C TYR A 157 13.44 11.73 5.42
N LEU A 158 13.67 11.30 4.19
CA LEU A 158 14.82 10.46 3.84
C LEU A 158 16.15 11.16 4.10
N ASP A 159 16.23 12.47 3.90
CA ASP A 159 17.43 13.25 4.18
C ASP A 159 17.60 13.60 5.66
N GLY A 160 16.57 13.34 6.49
CA GLY A 160 16.55 13.70 7.90
C GLY A 160 16.36 15.20 8.15
N ALA A 161 15.90 15.94 7.13
CA ALA A 161 15.58 17.37 7.20
C ALA A 161 14.21 17.62 7.84
N ALA A 162 13.35 16.61 7.92
CA ALA A 162 12.04 16.70 8.54
C ALA A 162 11.66 15.40 9.25
N THR A 163 10.83 15.52 10.28
CA THR A 163 10.22 14.38 10.97
C THR A 163 9.03 13.83 10.17
N LEU A 164 8.58 12.61 10.50
CA LEU A 164 7.44 12.01 9.86
C LEU A 164 6.17 12.88 9.96
N ASP A 165 5.91 13.47 11.13
CA ASP A 165 4.75 14.36 11.33
C ASP A 165 4.81 15.66 10.49
N GLU A 166 6.00 16.13 10.14
CA GLU A 166 6.17 17.33 9.32
C GLU A 166 5.97 17.09 7.83
N VAL A 167 6.21 15.87 7.35
CA VAL A 167 6.09 15.49 5.92
C VAL A 167 4.73 14.89 5.58
N LEU A 168 4.02 14.40 6.59
CA LEU A 168 2.66 13.89 6.42
C LEU A 168 1.64 15.04 6.41
N PHE A 169 0.59 14.87 5.61
CA PHE A 169 -0.57 15.74 5.69
C PHE A 169 -1.87 14.93 5.72
N ARG A 170 -2.92 15.57 6.21
CA ARG A 170 -4.27 15.04 6.22
C ARG A 170 -5.12 15.82 5.20
N PRO A 171 -5.74 15.17 4.21
CA PRO A 171 -6.69 15.83 3.31
C PRO A 171 -7.88 16.37 4.10
N GLU A 172 -8.36 17.56 3.75
CA GLU A 172 -9.56 18.14 4.33
C GLU A 172 -10.76 17.19 4.14
N GLY A 173 -11.66 17.13 5.11
CA GLY A 173 -12.81 16.23 5.08
C GLY A 173 -12.50 14.78 5.45
N THR A 174 -11.24 14.44 5.80
CA THR A 174 -10.86 13.10 6.30
C THR A 174 -10.39 13.17 7.75
N GLU A 175 -10.64 12.12 8.54
CA GLU A 175 -10.22 12.05 9.95
C GLU A 175 -9.18 10.94 10.19
N ARG A 176 -9.12 9.96 9.29
CA ARG A 176 -8.34 8.72 9.48
C ARG A 176 -7.40 8.41 8.32
N LEU A 177 -7.12 9.42 7.46
CA LEU A 177 -6.19 9.29 6.34
C LEU A 177 -5.06 10.29 6.51
N ALA A 178 -3.82 9.81 6.47
CA ALA A 178 -2.62 10.61 6.28
C ALA A 178 -1.97 10.25 4.95
N ILE A 179 -1.32 11.22 4.32
CA ILE A 179 -0.62 11.05 3.04
C ILE A 179 0.82 11.52 3.17
N LEU A 180 1.75 10.68 2.75
CA LEU A 180 3.15 11.04 2.54
C LEU A 180 3.37 11.24 1.03
N PRO A 181 3.50 12.47 0.58
CA PRO A 181 3.74 12.76 -0.83
C PRO A 181 5.21 12.55 -1.19
N ASN A 182 5.46 12.30 -2.46
CA ASN A 182 6.78 12.46 -3.04
C ASN A 182 6.87 13.80 -3.76
N THR A 183 7.78 14.68 -3.34
CA THR A 183 7.93 16.05 -3.86
C THR A 183 9.08 16.19 -4.86
N GLU A 184 9.87 15.14 -5.10
CA GLU A 184 11.01 15.15 -6.01
C GLU A 184 11.06 13.87 -6.87
N VAL A 185 11.75 13.95 -7.99
CA VAL A 185 11.98 12.81 -8.88
C VAL A 185 13.31 12.15 -8.52
N PHE A 186 13.30 10.83 -8.33
CA PHE A 186 14.51 10.04 -8.04
C PHE A 186 14.92 9.21 -9.26
N ASP A 187 16.15 9.41 -9.74
CA ASP A 187 16.72 8.58 -10.80
C ASP A 187 17.07 7.16 -10.32
N ASN A 188 17.41 7.02 -9.04
CA ASN A 188 17.77 5.77 -8.36
C ASN A 188 16.64 5.25 -7.45
N SER A 189 15.42 5.24 -7.96
CA SER A 189 14.21 4.92 -7.19
C SER A 189 14.25 3.53 -6.53
N SER A 190 14.76 2.49 -7.20
CA SER A 190 14.83 1.13 -6.65
C SER A 190 15.79 1.02 -5.46
N GLU A 191 16.93 1.71 -5.50
CA GLU A 191 17.86 1.79 -4.36
C GLU A 191 17.26 2.55 -3.18
N VAL A 192 16.51 3.63 -3.46
CA VAL A 192 15.81 4.39 -2.43
C VAL A 192 14.75 3.50 -1.76
N LEU A 193 13.92 2.80 -2.54
CA LEU A 193 12.86 1.93 -2.03
C LEU A 193 13.38 0.76 -1.19
N SER A 194 14.57 0.24 -1.51
CA SER A 194 15.22 -0.84 -0.73
C SER A 194 16.11 -0.32 0.41
N SER A 195 16.19 0.99 0.63
CA SER A 195 17.05 1.59 1.65
C SER A 195 16.58 1.31 3.07
N ALA A 196 17.52 1.32 4.02
CA ALA A 196 17.23 1.18 5.46
C ALA A 196 16.24 2.24 5.96
N LYS A 197 16.29 3.46 5.42
CA LYS A 197 15.37 4.55 5.80
C LYS A 197 13.91 4.27 5.43
N VAL A 198 13.66 3.62 4.29
CA VAL A 198 12.30 3.18 3.91
C VAL A 198 11.85 2.01 4.78
N VAL A 199 12.76 1.11 5.14
CA VAL A 199 12.47 0.04 6.12
C VAL A 199 12.07 0.63 7.46
N ASP A 200 12.86 1.57 8.00
CA ASP A 200 12.60 2.25 9.27
C ASP A 200 11.26 3.01 9.24
N LEU A 201 10.95 3.71 8.15
CA LEU A 201 9.66 4.37 7.93
C LEU A 201 8.48 3.41 8.03
N LEU A 202 8.55 2.27 7.34
CA LEU A 202 7.48 1.28 7.36
C LEU A 202 7.35 0.60 8.73
N GLU A 203 8.46 0.37 9.44
CA GLU A 203 8.44 -0.17 10.79
C GLU A 203 7.82 0.83 11.78
N GLU A 204 8.16 2.12 11.69
CA GLU A 204 7.55 3.18 12.49
C GLU A 204 6.04 3.25 12.26
N LEU A 205 5.59 3.22 11.01
CA LEU A 205 4.19 3.23 10.65
C LEU A 205 3.44 1.98 11.14
N ARG A 206 4.04 0.80 11.05
CA ARG A 206 3.45 -0.46 11.52
C ARG A 206 3.27 -0.52 13.03
N ASN A 207 4.25 0.01 13.77
CA ASN A 207 4.31 -0.16 15.22
C ASN A 207 3.48 0.87 15.99
N SER A 208 3.05 1.93 15.35
CA SER A 208 2.38 3.05 16.02
C SER A 208 0.89 2.83 16.28
N ASP A 209 0.21 1.91 15.57
CA ASP A 209 -1.20 1.60 15.75
C ASP A 209 -1.55 0.21 15.21
N GLU A 210 -2.22 -0.64 16.01
CA GLU A 210 -2.62 -2.00 15.59
C GLU A 210 -3.63 -2.01 14.42
N GLY A 211 -4.43 -0.94 14.26
CA GLY A 211 -5.43 -0.80 13.20
C GLY A 211 -4.91 -0.10 11.94
N ARG A 212 -3.61 0.24 11.89
CA ARG A 212 -3.07 0.99 10.76
C ARG A 212 -2.85 0.13 9.53
N ILE A 213 -3.31 0.67 8.41
CA ILE A 213 -3.07 0.13 7.07
C ILE A 213 -2.22 1.13 6.30
N VAL A 214 -1.11 0.66 5.74
CA VAL A 214 -0.23 1.44 4.88
C VAL A 214 -0.48 1.02 3.44
N ILE A 215 -0.92 1.95 2.60
CA ILE A 215 -1.09 1.77 1.16
C ILE A 215 0.10 2.43 0.47
N CYS A 216 0.83 1.67 -0.32
CA CYS A 216 2.00 2.13 -1.05
C CYS A 216 1.67 2.20 -2.54
N ASP A 217 1.55 3.42 -3.11
CA ASP A 217 1.39 3.62 -4.54
C ASP A 217 2.73 3.44 -5.23
N LEU A 218 2.92 2.33 -5.94
CA LEU A 218 4.17 1.92 -6.57
C LEU A 218 4.12 2.13 -8.08
N PRO A 219 5.27 2.28 -8.77
CA PRO A 219 5.30 2.35 -10.22
C PRO A 219 4.86 1.04 -10.88
N PRO A 220 4.59 1.07 -12.21
CA PRO A 220 4.24 -0.13 -12.95
C PRO A 220 5.39 -1.15 -12.99
N TYR A 221 5.11 -2.40 -12.61
CA TYR A 221 6.13 -3.46 -12.45
C TYR A 221 6.74 -3.98 -13.77
N LEU A 222 6.15 -3.67 -14.94
CA LEU A 222 6.77 -3.96 -16.23
C LEU A 222 7.64 -2.81 -16.75
N ALA A 223 7.60 -1.64 -16.13
CA ALA A 223 8.34 -0.45 -16.55
C ALA A 223 9.65 -0.28 -15.77
N THR A 224 9.67 -0.70 -14.51
CA THR A 224 10.79 -0.51 -13.58
C THR A 224 10.95 -1.71 -12.68
N ASP A 225 12.09 -1.86 -12.03
CA ASP A 225 12.37 -2.86 -10.99
C ASP A 225 11.95 -2.42 -9.58
N ASP A 226 11.38 -1.22 -9.44
CA ASP A 226 11.03 -0.61 -8.16
C ASP A 226 10.04 -1.47 -7.35
N ALA A 227 9.03 -2.06 -8.02
CA ALA A 227 8.07 -2.92 -7.34
C ALA A 227 8.72 -4.21 -6.79
N LEU A 228 9.74 -4.75 -7.50
CA LEU A 228 10.54 -5.88 -7.02
C LEU A 228 11.46 -5.48 -5.87
N ALA A 229 12.08 -4.29 -5.95
CA ALA A 229 12.90 -3.77 -4.86
C ALA A 229 12.09 -3.55 -3.58
N PHE A 230 10.81 -3.18 -3.72
CA PHE A 230 9.89 -2.98 -2.60
C PHE A 230 9.24 -4.29 -2.08
N GLU A 231 9.29 -5.38 -2.84
CA GLU A 231 8.65 -6.66 -2.50
C GLU A 231 8.87 -7.12 -1.04
N PRO A 232 10.10 -7.15 -0.53
CA PRO A 232 10.36 -7.67 0.81
C PRO A 232 9.69 -6.86 1.93
N LEU A 233 9.22 -5.64 1.63
CA LEU A 233 8.66 -4.69 2.57
C LEU A 233 7.13 -4.72 2.60
N ALA A 234 6.48 -5.22 1.54
CA ALA A 234 5.04 -5.35 1.46
C ALA A 234 4.55 -6.68 2.04
N ASP A 235 3.37 -6.66 2.66
CA ASP A 235 2.71 -7.89 3.11
C ASP A 235 1.90 -8.54 1.98
N ALA A 236 1.38 -7.73 1.03
CA ALA A 236 0.66 -8.19 -0.15
C ALA A 236 0.56 -7.10 -1.22
N PHE A 237 0.22 -7.52 -2.45
CA PHE A 237 0.05 -6.63 -3.59
C PHE A 237 -1.37 -6.61 -4.13
N LEU A 238 -1.88 -5.41 -4.42
CA LEU A 238 -3.08 -5.18 -5.20
C LEU A 238 -2.66 -4.75 -6.61
N ILE A 239 -3.07 -5.51 -7.61
CA ILE A 239 -2.72 -5.24 -9.00
C ILE A 239 -3.89 -4.57 -9.69
N VAL A 240 -3.66 -3.39 -10.28
CA VAL A 240 -4.65 -2.64 -11.05
C VAL A 240 -4.43 -2.89 -12.52
N VAL A 241 -5.47 -3.35 -13.20
CA VAL A 241 -5.49 -3.56 -14.66
C VAL A 241 -6.61 -2.75 -15.27
N SER A 242 -6.41 -2.24 -16.49
CA SER A 242 -7.38 -1.38 -17.17
C SER A 242 -8.07 -2.15 -18.30
N GLU A 243 -9.40 -2.18 -18.30
CA GLU A 243 -10.18 -2.77 -19.38
C GLU A 243 -9.87 -2.07 -20.70
N GLY A 244 -9.59 -2.87 -21.74
CA GLY A 244 -9.27 -2.38 -23.07
C GLY A 244 -7.83 -1.84 -23.24
N GLN A 245 -7.02 -1.71 -22.18
CA GLN A 245 -5.63 -1.23 -22.25
C GLN A 245 -4.63 -2.31 -21.84
N THR A 246 -4.84 -2.95 -20.71
CA THR A 246 -3.93 -3.99 -20.22
C THR A 246 -4.16 -5.28 -21.01
N SER A 247 -3.16 -5.72 -21.78
CA SER A 247 -3.25 -6.97 -22.51
C SER A 247 -3.13 -8.19 -21.57
N ARG A 248 -3.71 -9.33 -21.97
CA ARG A 248 -3.54 -10.58 -21.24
C ARG A 248 -2.09 -11.00 -21.09
N ASP A 249 -1.27 -10.75 -22.12
CA ASP A 249 0.17 -11.07 -22.09
C ASP A 249 0.92 -10.20 -21.08
N ALA A 250 0.59 -8.90 -20.99
CA ALA A 250 1.17 -8.01 -19.99
C ALA A 250 0.79 -8.46 -18.56
N LEU A 251 -0.47 -8.80 -18.33
CA LEU A 251 -0.92 -9.32 -17.05
C LEU A 251 -0.24 -10.65 -16.70
N SER A 252 -0.16 -11.60 -17.66
CA SER A 252 0.47 -12.90 -17.42
C SER A 252 1.95 -12.77 -17.06
N LYS A 253 2.71 -11.99 -17.87
CA LYS A 253 4.12 -11.70 -17.56
C LYS A 253 4.32 -11.07 -16.19
N GLY A 254 3.41 -10.18 -15.82
CA GLY A 254 3.48 -9.53 -14.55
C GLY A 254 3.17 -10.46 -13.38
N LEU A 255 2.19 -11.34 -13.52
CA LEU A 255 1.90 -12.36 -12.51
C LEU A 255 3.06 -13.36 -12.36
N ASP A 256 3.78 -13.66 -13.43
CA ASP A 256 4.99 -14.50 -13.36
C ASP A 256 6.11 -13.80 -12.57
N ILE A 257 6.30 -12.48 -12.79
CA ILE A 257 7.27 -11.66 -12.05
C ILE A 257 6.90 -11.58 -10.55
N LEU A 258 5.61 -11.47 -10.26
CA LEU A 258 5.08 -11.33 -8.91
C LEU A 258 4.67 -12.67 -8.28
N SER A 259 5.13 -13.80 -8.83
CA SER A 259 4.67 -15.16 -8.43
C SER A 259 4.94 -15.49 -6.97
N ASP A 260 6.01 -14.97 -6.40
CA ASP A 260 6.43 -15.23 -5.02
C ASP A 260 5.79 -14.26 -4.01
N MET A 261 5.08 -13.24 -4.49
CA MET A 261 4.45 -12.21 -3.67
C MET A 261 3.02 -12.59 -3.28
N PRO A 262 2.62 -12.39 -2.00
CA PRO A 262 1.22 -12.54 -1.62
C PRO A 262 0.33 -11.56 -2.40
N LEU A 263 -0.68 -12.10 -3.09
CA LEU A 263 -1.60 -11.30 -3.90
C LEU A 263 -2.86 -10.98 -3.07
N LEU A 264 -3.07 -9.69 -2.76
CA LEU A 264 -4.32 -9.20 -2.20
C LEU A 264 -5.47 -9.35 -3.19
N GLY A 265 -5.24 -9.07 -4.47
CA GLY A 265 -6.22 -9.24 -5.53
C GLY A 265 -5.91 -8.46 -6.79
N LEU A 266 -6.85 -8.54 -7.73
CA LEU A 266 -6.85 -7.79 -8.99
C LEU A 266 -8.04 -6.81 -8.99
N VAL A 267 -7.80 -5.59 -9.44
CA VAL A 267 -8.83 -4.57 -9.71
C VAL A 267 -8.90 -4.35 -11.21
N LEU A 268 -10.06 -4.62 -11.79
CA LEU A 268 -10.35 -4.23 -13.17
C LEU A 268 -10.87 -2.79 -13.17
N ASN A 269 -10.03 -1.86 -13.57
CA ASN A 269 -10.33 -0.45 -13.68
C ASN A 269 -10.93 -0.12 -15.05
N ARG A 270 -11.66 1.00 -15.15
CA ARG A 270 -12.31 1.50 -16.38
C ARG A 270 -13.29 0.52 -17.01
N SER A 271 -13.86 -0.40 -16.22
CA SER A 271 -14.82 -1.36 -16.74
C SER A 271 -16.18 -0.70 -16.95
N GLU A 272 -16.66 -0.76 -18.19
CA GLU A 272 -18.02 -0.32 -18.57
C GLU A 272 -19.05 -1.39 -18.22
N SER A 273 -18.67 -2.66 -18.16
CA SER A 273 -19.56 -3.80 -18.02
C SER A 273 -20.03 -4.05 -16.56
N ALA A 274 -19.46 -3.35 -15.59
CA ALA A 274 -19.88 -3.48 -14.17
C ALA A 274 -21.32 -3.00 -13.89
N SER A 275 -22.01 -2.42 -14.89
CA SER A 275 -23.36 -1.89 -14.73
C SER A 275 -24.50 -2.91 -14.91
N ALA A 276 -24.21 -4.15 -15.34
CA ALA A 276 -25.28 -5.06 -15.80
C ALA A 276 -25.57 -6.28 -14.90
N GLY A 277 -24.89 -6.52 -13.77
CA GLY A 277 -24.96 -7.86 -13.20
C GLY A 277 -25.11 -8.09 -11.71
N TYR A 278 -25.08 -7.12 -10.82
CA TYR A 278 -25.13 -7.39 -9.37
C TYR A 278 -26.11 -6.49 -8.58
N TYR A 279 -27.31 -6.29 -9.11
CA TYR A 279 -28.47 -5.95 -8.28
C TYR A 279 -29.33 -7.20 -8.10
N TYR A 280 -28.93 -8.08 -7.19
CA TYR A 280 -29.83 -9.08 -6.63
C TYR A 280 -29.67 -9.18 -5.11
N TYR A 281 -30.73 -8.66 -4.46
CA TYR A 281 -31.25 -8.87 -3.10
C TYR A 281 -30.43 -8.33 -1.94
#